data_72de89ef4fb9781c1bd375993ca2f29a
#
_entry.id   72de89ef4fb9781c1bd375993ca2f29a
#
_cell.length_a   1.000
_cell.length_b   1.000
_cell.length_c   1.000
_cell.angle_alpha   90.00
_cell.angle_beta   90.00
_cell.angle_gamma   90.00
#
_symmetry.space_group_name_H-M   'P 1'
#
loop_
_entity.id
_entity.type
_entity.pdbx_description
1 polymer ?
#
loop_
_entity_poly.entity_id
_entity_poly.type
_entity_poly.pdbx_seq_one_letter_code
_entity_poly.pdbx_strand_id
1 'polypeptide(L)'
;MLHFDLLTLFPDFFGSFLSESLIGKSIEKELLQVELNNFREYGIGSHRKVDDEPYGGGPGMLLRVEPIAEALETRVGYHRQLGRKVRKILLTPQGSPFDQKKAREWSQCGEVLLMVCGRYEGFDERVRELVDEEVSGGDYVCLGGEVIAMLIIESVSRLVPGVLGNPDSSETESFAAGMLEYPQYLSLIHISEPTRHCLI
;
A
#
# COMPACT_ATOMS: atom_id res chain seq x y z
N MET A 1 7.21 2.41 15.40
CA MET A 1 5.83 2.28 14.87
C MET A 1 5.82 2.79 13.44
N LEU A 2 5.45 1.96 12.48
CA LEU A 2 5.28 2.35 11.08
C LEU A 2 3.87 2.94 10.89
N HIS A 3 3.77 4.01 10.12
CA HIS A 3 2.53 4.76 9.96
C HIS A 3 2.15 4.90 8.49
N PHE A 4 0.95 4.44 8.16
CA PHE A 4 0.33 4.61 6.86
C PHE A 4 -0.87 5.56 6.99
N ASP A 5 -1.01 6.47 6.06
CA ASP A 5 -2.16 7.35 5.92
C ASP A 5 -2.67 7.26 4.48
N LEU A 6 -3.93 6.93 4.30
CA LEU A 6 -4.51 6.65 2.99
C LEU A 6 -5.58 7.66 2.64
N LEU A 7 -5.43 8.28 1.48
CA LEU A 7 -6.48 9.07 0.84
C LEU A 7 -7.17 8.18 -0.20
N THR A 8 -8.42 7.82 0.05
CA THR A 8 -9.21 6.92 -0.80
C THR A 8 -10.67 7.38 -0.87
N LEU A 9 -11.40 6.99 -1.91
CA LEU A 9 -12.87 7.15 -1.98
C LEU A 9 -13.63 6.02 -1.27
N PHE A 10 -12.95 4.92 -0.94
CA PHE A 10 -13.56 3.70 -0.43
C PHE A 10 -12.83 3.17 0.82
N PRO A 11 -12.88 3.89 1.96
CA PRO A 11 -12.21 3.47 3.19
C PRO A 11 -12.67 2.09 3.67
N ASP A 12 -13.96 1.75 3.51
CA ASP A 12 -14.50 0.45 3.92
C ASP A 12 -13.89 -0.74 3.19
N PHE A 13 -13.24 -0.50 2.04
CA PHE A 13 -12.52 -1.53 1.28
C PHE A 13 -11.39 -2.19 2.08
N PHE A 14 -10.85 -1.50 3.07
CA PHE A 14 -9.74 -1.97 3.91
C PHE A 14 -10.20 -2.73 5.17
N GLY A 15 -11.49 -2.76 5.48
CA GLY A 15 -11.99 -3.22 6.77
C GLY A 15 -11.47 -4.61 7.19
N SER A 16 -11.71 -5.65 6.38
CA SER A 16 -11.25 -7.01 6.69
C SER A 16 -9.71 -7.13 6.63
N PHE A 17 -9.07 -6.44 5.68
CA PHE A 17 -7.62 -6.46 5.54
C PHE A 17 -6.90 -5.96 6.81
N LEU A 18 -7.41 -4.90 7.42
CA LEU A 18 -6.80 -4.30 8.62
C LEU A 18 -7.15 -5.02 9.92
N SER A 19 -8.21 -5.84 9.93
CA SER A 19 -8.65 -6.55 11.14
C SER A 19 -8.12 -7.98 11.24
N GLU A 20 -7.61 -8.54 10.14
CA GLU A 20 -7.28 -9.97 10.08
C GLU A 20 -5.76 -10.22 10.15
N SER A 21 -5.42 -11.47 10.53
CA SER A 21 -4.09 -12.06 10.43
C SER A 21 -2.98 -11.24 11.14
N LEU A 22 -1.80 -11.15 10.52
CA LEU A 22 -0.63 -10.45 11.09
C LEU A 22 -0.79 -8.93 11.05
N ILE A 23 -1.51 -8.39 10.08
CA ILE A 23 -1.77 -6.95 9.99
C ILE A 23 -2.62 -6.50 11.18
N GLY A 24 -3.76 -7.15 11.44
CA GLY A 24 -4.62 -6.83 12.58
C GLY A 24 -3.88 -6.94 13.92
N LYS A 25 -3.15 -8.05 14.12
CA LYS A 25 -2.33 -8.24 15.34
C LYS A 25 -1.22 -7.19 15.49
N SER A 26 -0.66 -6.70 14.41
CA SER A 26 0.39 -5.68 14.43
C SER A 26 -0.15 -4.29 14.75
N ILE A 27 -1.38 -4.00 14.34
CA ILE A 27 -2.11 -2.80 14.73
C ILE A 27 -2.46 -2.86 16.22
N GLU A 28 -2.99 -3.99 16.71
CA GLU A 28 -3.28 -4.20 18.15
C GLU A 28 -2.04 -4.06 19.04
N LYS A 29 -0.86 -4.44 18.54
CA LYS A 29 0.44 -4.29 19.22
C LYS A 29 1.10 -2.93 19.03
N GLU A 30 0.45 -1.99 18.39
CA GLU A 30 0.99 -0.64 18.09
C GLU A 30 2.30 -0.66 17.30
N LEU A 31 2.57 -1.74 16.54
CA LEU A 31 3.69 -1.80 15.60
C LEU A 31 3.38 -1.04 14.32
N LEU A 32 2.10 -1.05 13.93
CA LEU A 32 1.55 -0.38 12.76
C LEU A 32 0.42 0.55 13.17
N GLN A 33 0.31 1.68 12.48
CA GLN A 33 -0.87 2.54 12.51
C GLN A 33 -1.31 2.78 11.07
N VAL A 34 -2.62 2.61 10.79
CA VAL A 34 -3.21 2.86 9.48
C VAL A 34 -4.39 3.80 9.64
N GLU A 35 -4.35 4.94 9.01
CA GLU A 35 -5.42 5.93 8.98
C GLU A 35 -6.05 5.95 7.58
N LEU A 36 -7.38 5.95 7.53
CA LEU A 36 -8.15 5.97 6.28
C LEU A 36 -8.94 7.27 6.20
N ASN A 37 -8.73 8.02 5.14
CA ASN A 37 -9.36 9.31 4.96
C ASN A 37 -10.05 9.37 3.59
N ASN A 38 -11.34 9.70 3.60
CA ASN A 38 -12.12 9.83 2.38
C ASN A 38 -11.97 11.24 1.80
N PHE A 39 -11.19 11.39 0.73
CA PHE A 39 -11.01 12.71 0.12
C PHE A 39 -12.27 13.25 -0.59
N ARG A 40 -13.36 12.49 -0.66
CA ARG A 40 -14.67 13.04 -1.04
C ARG A 40 -15.18 14.11 -0.06
N GLU A 41 -14.69 14.12 1.17
CA GLU A 41 -15.02 15.14 2.16
C GLU A 41 -14.59 16.54 1.72
N TYR A 42 -13.56 16.62 0.87
CA TYR A 42 -13.02 17.84 0.27
C TYR A 42 -13.61 18.13 -1.14
N GLY A 43 -14.63 17.35 -1.54
CA GLY A 43 -15.27 17.48 -2.85
C GLY A 43 -16.00 18.81 -3.01
N ILE A 44 -16.08 19.29 -4.26
CA ILE A 44 -16.58 20.61 -4.61
C ILE A 44 -18.11 20.64 -4.62
N GLY A 45 -18.67 21.70 -4.02
CA GLY A 45 -20.09 21.99 -4.00
C GLY A 45 -20.93 21.05 -3.12
N SER A 46 -22.26 21.18 -3.20
CA SER A 46 -23.19 20.40 -2.36
C SER A 46 -23.15 18.90 -2.61
N HIS A 47 -22.73 18.49 -3.79
CA HIS A 47 -22.61 17.07 -4.17
C HIS A 47 -21.23 16.48 -3.89
N ARG A 48 -20.29 17.23 -3.29
CA ARG A 48 -18.92 16.80 -3.01
C ARG A 48 -18.26 16.15 -4.21
N LYS A 49 -18.30 16.85 -5.37
CA LYS A 49 -17.77 16.36 -6.64
C LYS A 49 -16.24 16.26 -6.56
N VAL A 50 -15.68 15.08 -6.89
CA VAL A 50 -14.24 14.80 -6.83
C VAL A 50 -13.65 14.49 -8.20
N ASP A 51 -14.48 14.39 -9.24
CA ASP A 51 -14.13 13.99 -10.59
C ASP A 51 -14.71 14.95 -11.62
N ASP A 52 -14.16 14.97 -12.84
CA ASP A 52 -14.66 15.75 -13.98
C ASP A 52 -14.29 15.11 -15.30
N GLU A 53 -14.92 15.60 -16.39
CA GLU A 53 -14.63 15.16 -17.75
C GLU A 53 -13.21 15.57 -18.17
N PRO A 54 -12.47 14.70 -18.92
CA PRO A 54 -11.15 15.05 -19.43
C PRO A 54 -11.22 16.27 -20.38
N TYR A 55 -10.23 17.16 -20.25
CA TYR A 55 -10.09 18.28 -21.18
C TYR A 55 -9.87 17.76 -22.61
N GLY A 56 -10.64 18.28 -23.56
CA GLY A 56 -10.60 17.81 -24.95
C GLY A 56 -11.48 16.59 -25.26
N GLY A 57 -12.22 16.11 -24.26
CA GLY A 57 -13.13 14.95 -24.39
C GLY A 57 -12.40 13.62 -24.23
N GLY A 58 -13.15 12.54 -24.21
CA GLY A 58 -12.66 11.17 -24.03
C GLY A 58 -13.62 10.37 -23.14
N PRO A 59 -13.48 9.07 -23.10
CA PRO A 59 -14.28 8.22 -22.20
C PRO A 59 -13.85 8.38 -20.75
N GLY A 60 -14.79 8.22 -19.82
CA GLY A 60 -14.53 8.20 -18.38
C GLY A 60 -14.38 9.57 -17.76
N MET A 61 -13.88 9.58 -16.52
CA MET A 61 -13.73 10.76 -15.66
C MET A 61 -12.32 10.79 -15.08
N LEU A 62 -11.81 11.97 -14.74
CA LEU A 62 -10.55 12.15 -14.03
C LEU A 62 -10.80 12.70 -12.64
N LEU A 63 -9.99 12.28 -11.68
CA LEU A 63 -9.97 12.85 -10.35
C LEU A 63 -9.42 14.28 -10.39
N ARG A 64 -10.14 15.19 -9.79
CA ARG A 64 -9.82 16.62 -9.73
C ARG A 64 -8.67 16.90 -8.79
N VAL A 65 -7.87 17.92 -9.12
CA VAL A 65 -6.72 18.31 -8.31
C VAL A 65 -7.13 18.94 -6.98
N GLU A 66 -8.19 19.75 -6.95
CA GLU A 66 -8.56 20.56 -5.78
C GLU A 66 -8.91 19.71 -4.53
N PRO A 67 -9.78 18.67 -4.61
CA PRO A 67 -10.08 17.83 -3.46
C PRO A 67 -8.85 17.06 -2.94
N ILE A 68 -7.97 16.63 -3.83
CA ILE A 68 -6.75 15.90 -3.46
C ILE A 68 -5.74 16.86 -2.82
N ALA A 69 -5.56 18.06 -3.36
CA ALA A 69 -4.67 19.07 -2.79
C ALA A 69 -5.07 19.43 -1.36
N GLU A 70 -6.35 19.73 -1.13
CA GLU A 70 -6.88 20.10 0.18
C GLU A 70 -6.75 18.93 1.19
N ALA A 71 -7.02 17.69 0.74
CA ALA A 71 -6.84 16.49 1.56
C ALA A 71 -5.37 16.29 1.94
N LEU A 72 -4.43 16.40 0.98
CA LEU A 72 -3.00 16.31 1.21
C LEU A 72 -2.51 17.38 2.19
N GLU A 73 -2.88 18.64 1.99
CA GLU A 73 -2.50 19.75 2.88
C GLU A 73 -3.00 19.52 4.30
N THR A 74 -4.26 19.11 4.46
CA THR A 74 -4.86 18.80 5.76
C THR A 74 -4.12 17.69 6.47
N ARG A 75 -3.85 16.57 5.80
CA ARG A 75 -3.15 15.42 6.41
C ARG A 75 -1.69 15.73 6.73
N VAL A 76 -0.98 16.41 5.83
CA VAL A 76 0.39 16.87 6.09
C VAL A 76 0.42 17.85 7.28
N GLY A 77 -0.53 18.78 7.35
CA GLY A 77 -0.68 19.70 8.47
C GLY A 77 -0.89 18.98 9.81
N TYR A 78 -1.80 18.00 9.82
CA TYR A 78 -2.05 17.14 10.99
C TYR A 78 -0.78 16.42 11.47
N HIS A 79 -0.08 15.73 10.60
CA HIS A 79 1.15 15.02 10.96
C HIS A 79 2.29 15.94 11.38
N ARG A 80 2.38 17.12 10.76
CA ARG A 80 3.37 18.15 11.15
C ARG A 80 3.15 18.65 12.57
N GLN A 81 1.90 18.84 12.99
CA GLN A 81 1.57 19.22 14.37
C GLN A 81 2.00 18.14 15.39
N LEU A 82 2.02 16.88 14.97
CA LEU A 82 2.52 15.73 15.75
C LEU A 82 4.04 15.54 15.67
N GLY A 83 4.76 16.44 14.99
CA GLY A 83 6.21 16.33 14.80
C GLY A 83 6.65 15.21 13.85
N ARG A 84 5.74 14.68 13.03
CA ARG A 84 6.01 13.58 12.09
C ARG A 84 6.38 14.13 10.71
N LYS A 85 7.34 13.48 10.04
CA LYS A 85 7.62 13.71 8.62
C LYS A 85 6.65 12.89 7.79
N VAL A 86 6.27 13.40 6.63
CA VAL A 86 5.33 12.77 5.71
C VAL A 86 5.98 12.62 4.34
N ARG A 87 5.87 11.43 3.76
CA ARG A 87 6.18 11.14 2.37
C ARG A 87 4.86 10.97 1.62
N LYS A 88 4.59 11.85 0.67
CA LYS A 88 3.37 11.84 -0.14
C LYS A 88 3.60 10.98 -1.39
N ILE A 89 2.76 9.96 -1.58
CA ILE A 89 2.91 8.94 -2.60
C ILE A 89 1.64 8.87 -3.44
N LEU A 90 1.79 9.00 -4.75
CA LEU A 90 0.70 8.80 -5.71
C LEU A 90 0.77 7.37 -6.26
N LEU A 91 -0.33 6.62 -6.11
CA LEU A 91 -0.44 5.28 -6.69
C LEU A 91 -0.98 5.39 -8.12
N THR A 92 -0.10 5.18 -9.09
CA THR A 92 -0.40 5.33 -10.51
C THR A 92 0.39 4.33 -11.35
N PRO A 93 -0.17 3.80 -12.47
CA PRO A 93 0.58 2.93 -13.39
C PRO A 93 1.83 3.59 -13.99
N GLN A 94 1.88 4.92 -14.04
CA GLN A 94 2.99 5.70 -14.60
C GLN A 94 4.17 5.85 -13.63
N GLY A 95 3.99 5.46 -12.36
CA GLY A 95 5.01 5.56 -11.32
C GLY A 95 6.12 4.53 -11.47
N SER A 96 7.17 4.68 -10.66
CA SER A 96 8.24 3.68 -10.56
C SER A 96 7.69 2.37 -9.97
N PRO A 97 8.11 1.19 -10.46
CA PRO A 97 7.66 -0.08 -9.92
C PRO A 97 7.97 -0.21 -8.42
N PHE A 98 7.01 -0.72 -7.65
CA PHE A 98 7.21 -1.11 -6.27
C PHE A 98 7.93 -2.46 -6.22
N ASP A 99 9.04 -2.53 -5.51
CA ASP A 99 9.86 -3.73 -5.35
C ASP A 99 10.27 -3.96 -3.89
N GLN A 100 10.94 -5.08 -3.63
CA GLN A 100 11.40 -5.45 -2.28
C GLN A 100 12.42 -4.45 -1.71
N LYS A 101 13.22 -3.81 -2.56
CA LYS A 101 14.17 -2.77 -2.14
C LYS A 101 13.43 -1.54 -1.60
N LYS A 102 12.41 -1.09 -2.30
CA LYS A 102 11.56 0.02 -1.88
C LYS A 102 10.78 -0.33 -0.60
N ALA A 103 10.28 -1.56 -0.47
CA ALA A 103 9.64 -2.03 0.75
C ALA A 103 10.59 -1.94 1.96
N ARG A 104 11.85 -2.35 1.82
CA ARG A 104 12.89 -2.22 2.86
C ARG A 104 13.19 -0.76 3.21
N GLU A 105 13.35 0.09 2.21
CA GLU A 105 13.56 1.53 2.42
C GLU A 105 12.41 2.11 3.26
N TRP A 106 11.17 1.84 2.88
CA TRP A 106 10.01 2.41 3.54
C TRP A 106 9.77 1.84 4.95
N SER A 107 10.12 0.57 5.19
CA SER A 107 10.02 -0.01 6.54
C SER A 107 10.94 0.67 7.56
N GLN A 108 11.97 1.40 7.12
CA GLN A 108 13.01 2.02 7.94
C GLN A 108 13.01 3.56 7.84
N CYS A 109 12.18 4.16 6.98
CA CYS A 109 12.27 5.60 6.69
C CYS A 109 11.89 6.50 7.87
N GLY A 110 11.10 6.01 8.84
CA GLY A 110 10.63 6.80 9.98
C GLY A 110 9.65 7.92 9.61
N GLU A 111 9.11 7.89 8.40
CA GLU A 111 8.13 8.84 7.87
C GLU A 111 6.73 8.23 7.85
N VAL A 112 5.71 9.07 7.86
CA VAL A 112 4.35 8.65 7.54
C VAL A 112 4.25 8.45 6.03
N LEU A 113 3.79 7.29 5.58
CA LEU A 113 3.55 7.00 4.18
C LEU A 113 2.11 7.42 3.83
N LEU A 114 1.96 8.63 3.28
CA LEU A 114 0.68 9.20 2.87
C LEU A 114 0.42 8.83 1.41
N MET A 115 -0.42 7.82 1.19
CA MET A 115 -0.71 7.26 -0.13
C MET A 115 -2.05 7.74 -0.68
N VAL A 116 -2.05 8.22 -1.92
CA VAL A 116 -3.26 8.63 -2.66
C VAL A 116 -3.67 7.50 -3.60
N CYS A 117 -4.86 6.93 -3.35
CA CYS A 117 -5.45 5.87 -4.16
C CYS A 117 -6.27 6.45 -5.30
N GLY A 118 -5.88 6.18 -6.55
CA GLY A 118 -6.61 6.60 -7.74
C GLY A 118 -7.86 5.79 -8.00
N ARG A 119 -8.77 6.39 -8.76
CA ARG A 119 -10.00 5.77 -9.30
C ARG A 119 -10.31 6.37 -10.68
N TYR A 120 -11.34 5.86 -11.33
CA TYR A 120 -11.77 6.28 -12.67
C TYR A 120 -10.65 6.06 -13.70
N GLU A 121 -10.44 7.02 -14.63
CA GLU A 121 -9.36 6.97 -15.62
C GLU A 121 -8.02 7.53 -15.07
N GLY A 122 -7.99 7.90 -13.80
CA GLY A 122 -6.80 8.43 -13.14
C GLY A 122 -6.99 9.85 -12.61
N PHE A 123 -5.90 10.59 -12.57
CA PHE A 123 -5.82 11.91 -11.97
C PHE A 123 -5.65 13.00 -13.02
N ASP A 124 -6.09 14.21 -12.69
CA ASP A 124 -5.57 15.41 -13.35
C ASP A 124 -4.05 15.46 -13.19
N GLU A 125 -3.32 15.69 -14.27
CA GLU A 125 -1.85 15.61 -14.30
C GLU A 125 -1.17 16.52 -13.25
N ARG A 126 -1.81 17.62 -12.87
CA ARG A 126 -1.30 18.55 -11.86
C ARG A 126 -1.19 17.94 -10.45
N VAL A 127 -1.85 16.81 -10.17
CA VAL A 127 -1.71 16.09 -8.89
C VAL A 127 -0.29 15.60 -8.69
N ARG A 128 0.45 15.29 -9.76
CA ARG A 128 1.85 14.85 -9.70
C ARG A 128 2.79 15.86 -9.05
N GLU A 129 2.51 17.15 -9.21
CA GLU A 129 3.31 18.23 -8.61
C GLU A 129 3.11 18.35 -7.09
N LEU A 130 2.06 17.71 -6.54
CA LEU A 130 1.71 17.76 -5.13
C LEU A 130 2.34 16.65 -4.29
N VAL A 131 2.91 15.63 -4.92
CA VAL A 131 3.45 14.44 -4.28
C VAL A 131 4.97 14.38 -4.36
N ASP A 132 5.57 13.57 -3.50
CA ASP A 132 7.02 13.42 -3.46
C ASP A 132 7.48 12.23 -4.32
N GLU A 133 6.57 11.26 -4.56
CA GLU A 133 6.88 10.05 -5.30
C GLU A 133 5.63 9.47 -5.99
N GLU A 134 5.83 8.89 -7.18
CA GLU A 134 4.83 8.13 -7.91
C GLU A 134 5.23 6.66 -7.96
N VAL A 135 4.29 5.76 -7.62
CA VAL A 135 4.55 4.33 -7.48
C VAL A 135 3.51 3.50 -8.23
N SER A 136 3.99 2.53 -8.99
CA SER A 136 3.21 1.51 -9.68
C SER A 136 3.30 0.18 -8.95
N GLY A 137 2.19 -0.54 -8.85
CA GLY A 137 2.17 -1.91 -8.35
C GLY A 137 2.73 -2.95 -9.34
N GLY A 138 2.94 -2.58 -10.60
CA GLY A 138 3.42 -3.45 -11.68
C GLY A 138 2.77 -3.14 -13.01
N ASP A 139 3.14 -3.89 -14.06
CA ASP A 139 2.71 -3.68 -15.46
C ASP A 139 1.31 -4.25 -15.70
N TYR A 140 0.32 -3.77 -14.97
CA TYR A 140 -1.09 -4.09 -15.12
C TYR A 140 -1.97 -2.94 -14.65
N VAL A 141 -3.23 -2.94 -15.06
CA VAL A 141 -4.21 -1.92 -14.69
C VAL A 141 -5.20 -2.49 -13.67
N CYS A 142 -5.39 -1.79 -12.57
CA CYS A 142 -6.40 -2.07 -11.55
C CYS A 142 -7.59 -1.09 -11.66
N LEU A 143 -8.73 -1.46 -11.09
CA LEU A 143 -9.90 -0.57 -10.98
C LEU A 143 -9.65 0.64 -10.07
N GLY A 144 -8.60 0.59 -9.23
CA GLY A 144 -8.20 1.66 -8.32
C GLY A 144 -6.93 1.33 -7.56
N GLY A 145 -6.43 2.30 -6.79
CA GLY A 145 -5.18 2.20 -6.05
C GLY A 145 -5.27 1.41 -4.75
N GLU A 146 -6.46 1.07 -4.25
CA GLU A 146 -6.64 0.48 -2.92
C GLU A 146 -5.97 -0.89 -2.78
N VAL A 147 -6.07 -1.75 -3.81
CA VAL A 147 -5.41 -3.07 -3.80
C VAL A 147 -3.88 -2.92 -3.80
N ILE A 148 -3.37 -1.93 -4.53
CA ILE A 148 -1.93 -1.62 -4.52
C ILE A 148 -1.49 -1.08 -3.17
N ALA A 149 -2.29 -0.23 -2.54
CA ALA A 149 -2.04 0.24 -1.17
C ALA A 149 -1.98 -0.92 -0.17
N MET A 150 -2.90 -1.90 -0.25
CA MET A 150 -2.86 -3.11 0.59
C MET A 150 -1.61 -3.94 0.34
N LEU A 151 -1.20 -4.14 -0.92
CA LEU A 151 0.03 -4.86 -1.27
C LEU A 151 1.25 -4.17 -0.66
N ILE A 152 1.32 -2.85 -0.73
CA ILE A 152 2.40 -2.05 -0.14
C ILE A 152 2.39 -2.19 1.39
N ILE A 153 1.23 -2.02 2.04
CA ILE A 153 1.10 -2.18 3.49
C ILE A 153 1.57 -3.57 3.90
N GLU A 154 1.11 -4.64 3.24
CA GLU A 154 1.50 -6.02 3.53
C GLU A 154 3.02 -6.20 3.40
N SER A 155 3.59 -5.79 2.26
CA SER A 155 5.01 -5.98 1.95
C SER A 155 5.95 -5.19 2.87
N VAL A 156 5.57 -3.95 3.24
CA VAL A 156 6.38 -3.10 4.11
C VAL A 156 6.24 -3.52 5.57
N SER A 157 5.01 -3.85 6.02
CA SER A 157 4.72 -4.20 7.40
C SER A 157 5.45 -5.47 7.86
N ARG A 158 5.57 -6.48 7.00
CA ARG A 158 6.27 -7.72 7.34
C ARG A 158 7.76 -7.53 7.63
N LEU A 159 8.35 -6.40 7.20
CA LEU A 159 9.74 -6.03 7.46
C LEU A 159 9.93 -5.25 8.78
N VAL A 160 8.82 -4.91 9.45
CA VAL A 160 8.87 -4.23 10.76
C VAL A 160 9.17 -5.27 11.86
N PRO A 161 10.18 -5.03 12.72
CA PRO A 161 10.49 -5.94 13.83
C PRO A 161 9.27 -6.23 14.71
N GLY A 162 9.01 -7.51 14.97
CA GLY A 162 7.89 -7.97 15.82
C GLY A 162 6.58 -8.26 15.08
N VAL A 163 6.49 -7.97 13.78
CA VAL A 163 5.34 -8.37 12.92
C VAL A 163 5.42 -9.86 12.61
N LEU A 164 6.57 -10.34 12.13
CA LEU A 164 6.81 -11.78 11.95
C LEU A 164 7.21 -12.45 13.26
N GLY A 165 6.78 -13.71 13.44
CA GLY A 165 7.10 -14.49 14.63
C GLY A 165 8.58 -14.88 14.73
N ASN A 166 9.25 -15.08 13.60
CA ASN A 166 10.70 -15.34 13.51
C ASN A 166 11.37 -14.18 12.76
N PRO A 167 12.26 -13.40 13.40
CA PRO A 167 12.95 -12.28 12.76
C PRO A 167 13.86 -12.70 11.59
N ASP A 168 14.41 -13.93 11.62
CA ASP A 168 15.30 -14.43 10.58
C ASP A 168 14.57 -14.73 9.26
N SER A 169 13.22 -14.84 9.31
CA SER A 169 12.41 -15.14 8.12
C SER A 169 12.53 -14.09 7.03
N SER A 170 12.83 -12.85 7.37
CA SER A 170 12.97 -11.74 6.40
C SER A 170 14.38 -11.60 5.83
N GLU A 171 15.38 -12.32 6.38
CA GLU A 171 16.78 -12.21 5.95
C GLU A 171 17.14 -13.17 4.82
N THR A 172 16.53 -14.37 4.81
CA THR A 172 16.86 -15.47 3.88
C THR A 172 15.81 -15.70 2.79
N GLU A 173 14.80 -14.84 2.69
CA GLU A 173 13.70 -14.99 1.75
C GLU A 173 14.04 -14.55 0.32
N SER A 174 13.14 -14.88 -0.61
CA SER A 174 13.20 -14.42 -2.00
C SER A 174 13.41 -12.92 -2.10
N PHE A 175 14.25 -12.48 -3.04
CA PHE A 175 14.68 -11.10 -3.28
C PHE A 175 15.57 -10.46 -2.19
N ALA A 176 15.88 -11.15 -1.11
CA ALA A 176 16.80 -10.63 -0.09
C ALA A 176 18.21 -10.35 -0.64
N ALA A 177 18.72 -11.26 -1.49
CA ALA A 177 20.01 -11.14 -2.18
C ALA A 177 19.86 -11.10 -3.72
N GLY A 178 18.69 -10.69 -4.24
CA GLY A 178 18.40 -10.68 -5.67
C GLY A 178 18.12 -12.05 -6.28
N MET A 179 17.98 -13.09 -5.46
CA MET A 179 17.66 -14.46 -5.87
C MET A 179 16.34 -14.92 -5.26
N LEU A 180 15.74 -15.94 -5.86
CA LEU A 180 14.61 -16.64 -5.27
C LEU A 180 15.11 -17.66 -4.23
N GLU A 181 14.29 -17.90 -3.21
CA GLU A 181 14.49 -18.93 -2.22
C GLU A 181 14.48 -20.33 -2.87
N TYR A 182 15.20 -21.27 -2.25
CA TYR A 182 15.21 -22.65 -2.69
C TYR A 182 13.87 -23.37 -2.43
N PRO A 183 13.55 -24.46 -3.17
CA PRO A 183 12.33 -25.23 -2.91
C PRO A 183 12.30 -25.81 -1.50
N GLN A 184 11.21 -25.61 -0.78
CA GLN A 184 11.04 -26.10 0.59
C GLN A 184 10.08 -27.29 0.63
N TYR A 185 10.37 -28.26 1.50
CA TYR A 185 9.57 -29.47 1.69
C TYR A 185 9.21 -29.63 3.17
N LEU A 186 7.96 -29.99 3.46
CA LEU A 186 7.52 -30.28 4.83
C LEU A 186 8.22 -31.51 5.41
N SER A 187 8.47 -32.52 4.58
CA SER A 187 9.19 -33.74 4.94
C SER A 187 9.76 -34.41 3.70
N LEU A 188 10.98 -34.92 3.80
CA LEU A 188 11.56 -35.77 2.78
C LEU A 188 11.11 -37.24 2.86
N ILE A 189 10.51 -37.68 3.96
CA ILE A 189 9.98 -39.05 4.14
C ILE A 189 8.95 -39.40 3.04
N HIS A 190 8.09 -38.47 2.67
CA HIS A 190 7.08 -38.71 1.63
C HIS A 190 7.66 -38.73 0.20
N ILE A 191 8.92 -38.33 0.04
CA ILE A 191 9.61 -38.30 -1.25
C ILE A 191 10.63 -39.47 -1.34
N SER A 192 11.31 -39.77 -0.23
CA SER A 192 12.39 -40.78 -0.17
C SER A 192 11.93 -42.19 0.28
N GLU A 193 10.78 -42.27 0.96
CA GLU A 193 10.17 -43.58 1.29
C GLU A 193 8.85 -43.72 0.50
N PRO A 194 8.88 -44.41 -0.65
CA PRO A 194 7.64 -44.87 -1.23
C PRO A 194 6.98 -45.78 -0.20
N THR A 195 5.73 -45.49 0.14
CA THR A 195 4.89 -46.23 1.08
C THR A 195 5.25 -47.69 1.09
N ARG A 196 5.79 -48.23 2.19
CA ARG A 196 5.84 -49.68 2.39
C ARG A 196 4.39 -50.16 2.33
N HIS A 197 3.96 -50.64 1.19
CA HIS A 197 2.79 -51.49 1.13
C HIS A 197 3.14 -52.70 1.98
N CYS A 198 2.55 -52.79 3.17
CA CYS A 198 2.50 -54.03 3.91
C CYS A 198 1.82 -55.03 2.98
N LEU A 199 2.61 -55.89 2.35
CA LEU A 199 2.11 -57.16 1.80
C LEU A 199 1.70 -57.99 3.01
N ILE A 200 0.39 -58.15 3.19
CA ILE A 200 -0.21 -59.21 4.04
C ILE A 200 -0.24 -60.48 3.21
#